data_43b69ce1818c1cfdcfb244fc9f886163
#
_entry.id   43b69ce1818c1cfdcfb244fc9f886163
#
_cell.length_a   1.000
_cell.length_b   1.000
_cell.length_c   1.000
_cell.angle_alpha   90.00
_cell.angle_beta   90.00
_cell.angle_gamma   90.00
#
_symmetry.space_group_name_H-M   'P 1'
#
loop_
_entity.id
_entity.type
_entity.pdbx_description
1 polymer ?
#
loop_
_entity_poly.entity_id
_entity_poly.type
_entity_poly.pdbx_seq_one_letter_code
_entity_poly.pdbx_strand_id
1 'polypeptide(L)'
;MAERTISWGPRDAHKLIGTETTRLDGVDKASGFAKYTADMNQEGTLYARLLTCKHANATITRLNVEPAKKVAGVHTVYLFKNEGDDCNWDGDIVAAVAAETADIAE
;
A
#
# COMPACT_ATOMS: atom_id res chain seq x y z
N MET A 1 35.19 13.70 25.01
CA MET A 1 34.63 12.68 24.08
C MET A 1 35.54 12.69 22.85
N ALA A 2 36.14 11.56 22.49
CA ALA A 2 36.96 11.49 21.27
C ALA A 2 36.07 11.62 20.06
N GLU A 3 36.35 12.61 19.21
CA GLU A 3 35.67 12.82 17.94
C GLU A 3 35.95 11.61 17.04
N ARG A 4 34.93 10.84 16.69
CA ARG A 4 35.06 9.71 15.77
C ARG A 4 35.20 10.27 14.36
N THR A 5 36.43 10.41 13.89
CA THR A 5 36.69 10.74 12.48
C THR A 5 36.39 9.50 11.65
N ILE A 6 35.25 9.47 10.94
CA ILE A 6 34.97 8.45 9.95
C ILE A 6 35.76 8.83 8.70
N SER A 7 36.82 8.10 8.44
CA SER A 7 37.65 8.26 7.24
C SER A 7 37.43 7.07 6.31
N TRP A 8 37.01 7.36 5.09
CA TRP A 8 37.02 6.40 4.00
C TRP A 8 38.45 6.23 3.52
N GLY A 9 38.91 5.03 3.36
CA GLY A 9 40.22 4.75 2.79
C GLY A 9 40.39 5.32 1.37
N PRO A 10 41.58 5.29 0.79
CA PRO A 10 41.81 5.74 -0.58
C PRO A 10 40.96 4.93 -1.56
N ARG A 11 40.55 5.57 -2.66
CA ARG A 11 39.56 5.03 -3.62
C ARG A 11 39.99 3.68 -4.22
N ASP A 12 41.25 3.48 -4.44
CA ASP A 12 41.91 2.26 -4.96
C ASP A 12 41.86 1.09 -3.98
N ALA A 13 41.66 1.36 -2.69
CA ALA A 13 41.52 0.36 -1.65
C ALA A 13 40.05 -0.14 -1.50
N HIS A 14 39.09 0.49 -2.18
CA HIS A 14 37.70 0.09 -2.11
C HIS A 14 37.45 -1.15 -2.99
N LYS A 15 36.76 -2.15 -2.44
CA LYS A 15 36.41 -3.40 -3.16
C LYS A 15 35.10 -3.34 -3.88
N LEU A 16 34.17 -2.48 -3.43
CA LEU A 16 32.80 -2.39 -3.95
C LEU A 16 32.47 -1.00 -4.47
N ILE A 17 32.88 0.05 -3.74
CA ILE A 17 32.60 1.44 -4.10
C ILE A 17 33.41 1.81 -5.35
N GLY A 18 32.72 2.28 -6.38
CA GLY A 18 33.34 2.68 -7.66
C GLY A 18 33.67 1.52 -8.60
N THR A 19 33.23 0.31 -8.30
CA THR A 19 33.33 -0.86 -9.20
C THR A 19 31.96 -1.22 -9.78
N GLU A 20 31.94 -1.75 -11.00
CA GLU A 20 30.72 -2.32 -11.59
C GLU A 20 30.39 -3.62 -10.86
N THR A 21 29.40 -3.58 -9.98
CA THR A 21 28.92 -4.75 -9.26
C THR A 21 27.56 -5.14 -9.79
N THR A 22 27.44 -6.36 -10.29
CA THR A 22 26.15 -6.90 -10.73
C THR A 22 25.19 -7.02 -9.55
N ARG A 23 23.99 -6.47 -9.72
CA ARG A 23 22.93 -6.59 -8.72
C ARG A 23 22.51 -8.05 -8.59
N LEU A 24 22.47 -8.60 -7.36
CA LEU A 24 22.16 -10.01 -7.11
C LEU A 24 20.79 -10.44 -7.66
N ASP A 25 19.79 -9.58 -7.54
CA ASP A 25 18.41 -9.82 -7.98
C ASP A 25 18.09 -9.16 -9.34
N GLY A 26 19.10 -8.64 -10.03
CA GLY A 26 18.90 -7.86 -11.26
C GLY A 26 18.33 -8.68 -12.40
N VAL A 27 18.83 -9.90 -12.59
CA VAL A 27 18.38 -10.81 -13.66
C VAL A 27 16.93 -11.24 -13.39
N ASP A 28 16.62 -11.64 -12.18
CA ASP A 28 15.27 -12.10 -11.79
C ASP A 28 14.22 -10.99 -11.94
N LYS A 29 14.60 -9.76 -11.60
CA LYS A 29 13.72 -8.59 -11.78
C LYS A 29 13.53 -8.22 -13.25
N ALA A 30 14.59 -8.22 -14.02
CA ALA A 30 14.55 -7.85 -15.44
C ALA A 30 13.79 -8.89 -16.27
N SER A 31 13.90 -10.18 -15.94
CA SER A 31 13.21 -11.28 -16.62
C SER A 31 11.75 -11.48 -16.15
N GLY A 32 11.32 -10.83 -15.06
CA GLY A 32 10.01 -11.06 -14.46
C GLY A 32 9.92 -12.37 -13.65
N PHE A 33 11.04 -13.02 -13.39
CA PHE A 33 11.10 -14.22 -12.56
C PHE A 33 10.86 -13.89 -11.08
N ALA A 34 11.36 -12.74 -10.63
CA ALA A 34 11.07 -12.21 -9.31
C ALA A 34 9.59 -11.83 -9.21
N LYS A 35 8.86 -12.47 -8.31
CA LYS A 35 7.44 -12.20 -8.04
C LYS A 35 7.30 -11.29 -6.83
N TYR A 36 6.48 -10.27 -6.98
CA TYR A 36 6.09 -9.35 -5.93
C TYR A 36 4.68 -9.66 -5.45
N THR A 37 4.25 -9.06 -4.36
CA THR A 37 2.92 -9.29 -3.79
C THR A 37 1.79 -9.07 -4.81
N ALA A 38 1.91 -8.06 -5.67
CA ALA A 38 0.92 -7.77 -6.71
C ALA A 38 0.87 -8.83 -7.83
N ASP A 39 1.91 -9.65 -7.99
CA ASP A 39 1.98 -10.73 -8.98
C ASP A 39 1.45 -12.07 -8.42
N MET A 40 1.15 -12.11 -7.12
CA MET A 40 0.67 -13.32 -6.44
C MET A 40 -0.86 -13.34 -6.39
N ASN A 41 -1.49 -13.55 -7.53
CA ASN A 41 -2.94 -13.69 -7.62
C ASN A 41 -3.32 -15.17 -7.46
N GLN A 42 -4.02 -15.48 -6.37
CA GLN A 42 -4.63 -16.80 -6.15
C GLN A 42 -6.07 -16.78 -6.65
N GLU A 43 -6.56 -17.94 -7.08
CA GLU A 43 -7.97 -18.10 -7.44
C GLU A 43 -8.87 -17.74 -6.25
N GLY A 44 -9.89 -16.93 -6.50
CA GLY A 44 -10.80 -16.44 -5.46
C GLY A 44 -10.28 -15.22 -4.67
N THR A 45 -9.13 -14.63 -5.05
CA THR A 45 -8.66 -13.38 -4.45
C THR A 45 -9.64 -12.24 -4.75
N LEU A 46 -10.06 -11.51 -3.72
CA LEU A 46 -10.90 -10.33 -3.84
C LEU A 46 -10.07 -9.07 -3.93
N TYR A 47 -10.61 -8.08 -4.63
CA TYR A 47 -10.06 -6.73 -4.70
C TYR A 47 -10.69 -5.86 -3.61
N ALA A 48 -9.84 -5.19 -2.85
CA ALA A 48 -10.30 -4.28 -1.80
C ALA A 48 -9.99 -2.82 -2.14
N ARG A 49 -10.95 -1.94 -1.82
CA ARG A 49 -10.79 -0.49 -1.88
C ARG A 49 -11.14 0.13 -0.54
N LEU A 50 -10.45 1.20 -0.22
CA LEU A 50 -10.68 1.97 0.99
C LEU A 50 -11.41 3.26 0.67
N LEU A 51 -12.47 3.52 1.41
CA LEU A 51 -13.08 4.84 1.48
C LEU A 51 -12.33 5.64 2.54
N THR A 52 -11.73 6.76 2.14
CA THR A 52 -10.99 7.63 3.03
C THR A 52 -11.61 9.02 3.10
N CYS A 53 -11.43 9.67 4.23
CA CYS A 53 -11.80 11.07 4.41
C CYS A 53 -10.87 11.97 3.59
N LYS A 54 -11.43 12.97 2.90
CA LYS A 54 -10.68 13.97 2.11
C LYS A 54 -10.44 15.28 2.87
N HIS A 55 -10.72 15.28 4.16
CA HIS A 55 -10.59 16.46 5.00
C HIS A 55 -9.65 16.20 6.16
N ALA A 56 -8.79 17.17 6.45
CA ALA A 56 -7.81 17.06 7.54
C ALA A 56 -8.43 16.98 8.94
N ASN A 57 -9.67 17.50 9.10
CA ASN A 57 -10.47 17.40 10.32
C ASN A 57 -11.94 17.47 9.94
N ALA A 58 -12.70 16.45 10.25
CA ALA A 58 -14.12 16.38 9.92
C ALA A 58 -14.84 15.37 10.83
N THR A 59 -16.13 15.61 11.08
CA THR A 59 -17.02 14.64 11.72
C THR A 59 -17.92 14.01 10.66
N ILE A 60 -18.08 12.68 10.68
CA ILE A 60 -18.94 11.94 9.76
C ILE A 60 -20.40 12.21 10.14
N THR A 61 -21.08 13.03 9.36
CA THR A 61 -22.48 13.38 9.63
C THR A 61 -23.46 12.35 9.08
N ARG A 62 -23.05 11.63 8.02
CA ARG A 62 -23.87 10.58 7.39
C ARG A 62 -22.97 9.54 6.71
N LEU A 63 -23.29 8.26 6.93
CA LEU A 63 -22.57 7.14 6.33
C LEU A 63 -23.60 6.06 5.91
N ASN A 64 -23.84 5.93 4.60
CA ASN A 64 -24.78 4.93 4.07
C ASN A 64 -24.04 3.97 3.13
N VAL A 65 -23.83 2.74 3.58
CA VAL A 65 -23.16 1.68 2.82
C VAL A 65 -24.11 0.67 2.19
N GLU A 66 -25.41 0.80 2.41
CA GLU A 66 -26.42 -0.13 1.88
C GLU A 66 -26.48 -0.21 0.34
N PRO A 67 -26.27 0.89 -0.41
CA PRO A 67 -26.17 0.81 -1.87
C PRO A 67 -24.96 -0.04 -2.32
N ALA A 68 -23.79 0.13 -1.67
CA ALA A 68 -22.59 -0.62 -2.00
C ALA A 68 -22.74 -2.13 -1.75
N LYS A 69 -23.39 -2.52 -0.67
CA LYS A 69 -23.65 -3.93 -0.35
C LYS A 69 -24.57 -4.63 -1.39
N LYS A 70 -25.34 -3.87 -2.16
CA LYS A 70 -26.29 -4.39 -3.16
C LYS A 70 -25.67 -4.51 -4.56
N VAL A 71 -24.46 -4.02 -4.76
CA VAL A 71 -23.77 -4.14 -6.05
C VAL A 71 -23.38 -5.59 -6.28
N ALA A 72 -23.73 -6.13 -7.43
CA ALA A 72 -23.38 -7.50 -7.80
C ALA A 72 -21.86 -7.65 -7.87
N GLY A 73 -21.31 -8.71 -7.23
CA GLY A 73 -19.87 -8.94 -7.14
C GLY A 73 -19.20 -8.27 -5.93
N VAL A 74 -19.93 -7.51 -5.11
CA VAL A 74 -19.45 -7.06 -3.81
C VAL A 74 -19.68 -8.16 -2.77
N HIS A 75 -18.61 -8.59 -2.11
CA HIS A 75 -18.67 -9.64 -1.08
C HIS A 75 -18.90 -9.07 0.31
N THR A 76 -18.25 -7.97 0.64
CA THR A 76 -18.38 -7.36 1.97
C THR A 76 -18.05 -5.87 1.95
N VAL A 77 -18.66 -5.15 2.88
CA VAL A 77 -18.32 -3.77 3.22
C VAL A 77 -18.06 -3.72 4.72
N TYR A 78 -16.86 -3.29 5.10
CA TYR A 78 -16.45 -3.16 6.48
C TYR A 78 -16.34 -1.68 6.87
N LEU A 79 -16.87 -1.33 8.03
CA LEU A 79 -16.83 0.02 8.57
C LEU A 79 -15.73 0.10 9.64
N PHE A 80 -14.79 1.03 9.48
CA PHE A 80 -13.80 1.40 10.49
C PHE A 80 -14.33 2.51 11.39
N LYS A 81 -15.22 3.35 10.83
CA LYS A 81 -15.85 4.48 11.54
C LYS A 81 -17.36 4.46 11.31
N ASN A 82 -18.08 5.10 12.21
CA ASN A 82 -19.54 5.24 12.18
C ASN A 82 -19.96 6.70 12.02
N GLU A 83 -21.25 6.94 11.88
CA GLU A 83 -21.82 8.29 11.97
C GLU A 83 -21.53 8.87 13.36
N GLY A 84 -21.06 10.09 13.42
CA GLY A 84 -20.62 10.78 14.63
C GLY A 84 -19.12 10.66 14.93
N ASP A 85 -18.40 9.75 14.27
CA ASP A 85 -16.95 9.60 14.47
C ASP A 85 -16.18 10.71 13.75
N ASP A 86 -15.03 11.09 14.33
CA ASP A 86 -14.14 12.10 13.77
C ASP A 86 -13.09 11.49 12.85
N CYS A 87 -12.79 12.19 11.76
CA CYS A 87 -11.64 12.00 10.91
C CYS A 87 -10.59 13.05 11.25
N ASN A 88 -9.38 12.64 11.57
CA ASN A 88 -8.36 13.52 12.13
C ASN A 88 -7.26 13.93 11.13
N TRP A 89 -7.24 13.33 9.93
CA TRP A 89 -6.30 13.66 8.86
C TRP A 89 -6.89 13.36 7.49
N ASP A 90 -6.31 13.96 6.45
CA ASP A 90 -6.62 13.62 5.06
C ASP A 90 -6.13 12.20 4.75
N GLY A 91 -7.03 11.34 4.30
CA GLY A 91 -6.76 9.93 4.09
C GLY A 91 -7.15 9.01 5.26
N ASP A 92 -7.76 9.53 6.33
CA ASP A 92 -8.26 8.73 7.45
C ASP A 92 -9.29 7.70 6.96
N ILE A 93 -9.11 6.43 7.32
CA ILE A 93 -9.88 5.31 6.76
C ILE A 93 -11.28 5.28 7.40
N VAL A 94 -12.31 5.31 6.58
CA VAL A 94 -13.71 5.28 7.00
C VAL A 94 -14.32 3.90 6.80
N ALA A 95 -14.15 3.31 5.61
CA ALA A 95 -14.69 2.01 5.28
C ALA A 95 -13.79 1.26 4.29
N ALA A 96 -14.02 -0.03 4.13
CA ALA A 96 -13.43 -0.85 3.08
C ALA A 96 -14.52 -1.65 2.38
N VAL A 97 -14.37 -1.84 1.08
CA VAL A 97 -15.17 -2.75 0.28
C VAL A 97 -14.29 -3.84 -0.29
N ALA A 98 -14.79 -5.08 -0.37
CA ALA A 98 -14.12 -6.16 -1.07
C ALA A 98 -15.06 -6.75 -2.13
N ALA A 99 -14.58 -6.87 -3.36
CA ALA A 99 -15.34 -7.28 -4.53
C ALA A 99 -14.54 -8.23 -5.44
N GLU A 100 -15.22 -8.86 -6.39
CA GLU A 100 -14.62 -9.83 -7.33
C GLU A 100 -13.64 -9.18 -8.31
N THR A 101 -13.85 -7.91 -8.66
CA THR A 101 -12.96 -7.15 -9.55
C THR A 101 -12.62 -5.79 -8.96
N ALA A 102 -11.53 -5.19 -9.45
CA ALA A 102 -11.11 -3.85 -9.04
C ALA A 102 -12.15 -2.79 -9.41
N ASP A 103 -12.77 -2.93 -10.60
CA ASP A 103 -13.79 -1.99 -11.11
C ASP A 103 -15.07 -2.02 -10.27
N ILE A 104 -15.46 -3.20 -9.76
CA ILE A 104 -16.62 -3.33 -8.87
C ILE A 104 -16.31 -2.74 -7.48
N ALA A 105 -15.05 -2.84 -7.05
CA ALA A 105 -14.64 -2.31 -5.76
C ALA A 105 -14.51 -0.77 -5.76
N GLU A 106 -14.37 -0.12 -6.92
CA GLU A 106 -14.27 1.32 -7.09
C GLU A 106 -15.63 2.02 -7.09
#